data_419ac5cf2ab5e9542369d56c3ec9dcb8
#
_entry.id   419ac5cf2ab5e9542369d56c3ec9dcb8
#
_cell.length_a   1.000
_cell.length_b   1.000
_cell.length_c   1.000
_cell.angle_alpha   90.00
_cell.angle_beta   90.00
_cell.angle_gamma   90.00
#
_symmetry.space_group_name_H-M   'P 1'
#
loop_
_entity.id
_entity.type
_entity.pdbx_description
1 polymer ?
#
loop_
_entity_poly.entity_id
_entity_poly.type
_entity_poly.pdbx_seq_one_letter_code
_entity_poly.pdbx_strand_id
1 'polypeptide(L)'
;MGNEDLLKIEKSLFSDTSKYRDIINTPRHVSQAHTPMTTEDRAAQFSPFAALTGYHQLLAKVGEKYGHKTYPTAEMRHQIRVQLAMIERGRSHPLIKVEFFNGKTGFYEEYTGQLKRIDHHAHHLIFDDGTRLIIQNIRKIKRGQQN
;
A
#
# COMPACT_ATOMS: atom_id res chain seq x y z
N MET A 1 -7.13 -2.36 24.14
CA MET A 1 -5.75 -2.87 24.17
C MET A 1 -4.94 -1.86 24.94
N GLY A 2 -4.50 -2.24 26.13
CA GLY A 2 -3.75 -1.35 27.03
C GLY A 2 -2.28 -1.27 26.60
N ASN A 3 -1.62 -0.17 27.01
CA ASN A 3 -0.19 0.06 26.75
C ASN A 3 0.69 -1.09 27.31
N GLU A 4 0.23 -1.79 28.33
CA GLU A 4 0.88 -2.97 28.91
C GLU A 4 0.86 -4.21 27.99
N ASP A 5 -0.20 -4.39 27.19
CA ASP A 5 -0.29 -5.50 26.25
C ASP A 5 0.66 -5.30 25.07
N LEU A 6 0.82 -4.06 24.61
CA LEU A 6 1.79 -3.71 23.58
C LEU A 6 3.22 -3.94 24.04
N LEU A 7 3.56 -3.54 25.27
CA LEU A 7 4.88 -3.78 25.86
C LEU A 7 5.19 -5.27 26.04
N LYS A 8 4.18 -6.10 26.40
CA LYS A 8 4.35 -7.55 26.48
C LYS A 8 4.60 -8.19 25.12
N ILE A 9 3.85 -7.74 24.08
CA ILE A 9 4.01 -8.22 22.71
C ILE A 9 5.38 -7.81 22.17
N GLU A 10 5.80 -6.56 22.37
CA GLU A 10 7.10 -6.05 21.98
C GLU A 10 8.23 -6.84 22.66
N LYS A 11 8.13 -7.05 23.97
CA LYS A 11 9.10 -7.85 24.73
C LYS A 11 9.15 -9.31 24.27
N SER A 12 8.03 -9.89 23.86
CA SER A 12 7.96 -11.26 23.33
C SER A 12 8.56 -11.37 21.93
N LEU A 13 8.36 -10.35 21.07
CA LEU A 13 8.87 -10.34 19.70
C LEU A 13 10.38 -10.06 19.62
N PHE A 14 10.91 -9.23 20.54
CA PHE A 14 12.31 -8.79 20.51
C PHE A 14 13.19 -9.43 21.59
N SER A 15 12.63 -10.29 22.45
CA SER A 15 13.40 -10.93 23.55
C SER A 15 14.06 -12.24 23.18
N ASP A 16 13.69 -12.87 22.05
CA ASP A 16 14.39 -14.07 21.58
C ASP A 16 15.70 -13.72 20.90
N THR A 17 16.70 -13.38 21.72
CA THR A 17 18.06 -13.13 21.30
C THR A 17 18.90 -14.40 21.21
N SER A 18 18.28 -15.60 21.29
CA SER A 18 18.95 -16.89 21.30
C SER A 18 19.84 -17.10 20.07
N LYS A 19 19.41 -16.58 18.91
CA LYS A 19 20.17 -16.63 17.65
C LYS A 19 21.41 -15.74 17.62
N TYR A 20 21.50 -14.78 18.54
CA TYR A 20 22.59 -13.80 18.60
C TYR A 20 23.41 -13.92 19.88
N ARG A 21 23.25 -15.03 20.60
CA ARG A 21 23.90 -15.25 21.90
C ARG A 21 25.43 -15.18 21.83
N ASP A 22 26.01 -15.57 20.71
CA ASP A 22 27.43 -15.54 20.41
C ASP A 22 27.98 -14.12 20.19
N ILE A 23 27.15 -13.20 19.69
CA ILE A 23 27.56 -11.84 19.31
C ILE A 23 26.98 -10.75 20.24
N ILE A 24 25.91 -11.03 21.01
CA ILE A 24 25.19 -10.01 21.81
C ILE A 24 26.07 -9.37 22.88
N ASN A 25 27.05 -10.12 23.41
CA ASN A 25 27.99 -9.65 24.41
C ASN A 25 29.37 -9.25 23.82
N THR A 26 29.50 -9.30 22.48
CA THR A 26 30.74 -8.91 21.82
C THR A 26 30.88 -7.39 21.92
N PRO A 27 31.99 -6.89 22.45
CA PRO A 27 32.22 -5.46 22.55
C PRO A 27 32.25 -4.85 21.16
N ARG A 28 31.68 -3.65 21.05
CA ARG A 28 31.67 -2.91 19.79
C ARG A 28 33.08 -2.73 19.26
N HIS A 29 33.30 -3.07 18.00
CA HIS A 29 34.57 -2.78 17.34
C HIS A 29 34.87 -1.27 17.37
N VAL A 30 35.98 -0.89 17.90
CA VAL A 30 36.54 0.48 17.87
C VAL A 30 37.71 0.49 16.92
N SER A 31 37.56 1.24 15.81
CA SER A 31 38.65 1.39 14.85
C SER A 31 39.86 2.07 15.51
N GLN A 32 41.04 1.48 15.39
CA GLN A 32 42.31 2.10 15.85
C GLN A 32 42.89 3.02 14.78
N ALA A 33 42.52 2.83 13.51
CA ALA A 33 43.03 3.59 12.37
C ALA A 33 42.26 4.86 12.09
N HIS A 34 40.97 4.91 12.50
CA HIS A 34 40.09 6.05 12.21
C HIS A 34 39.37 6.53 13.46
N THR A 35 39.44 7.83 13.72
CA THR A 35 38.68 8.46 14.80
C THR A 35 37.19 8.28 14.55
N PRO A 36 36.41 7.71 15.48
CA PRO A 36 34.97 7.56 15.29
C PRO A 36 34.33 8.93 15.18
N MET A 37 33.40 9.05 14.20
CA MET A 37 32.60 10.27 14.01
C MET A 37 31.78 10.54 15.26
N THR A 38 31.69 11.81 15.66
CA THR A 38 30.87 12.23 16.81
C THR A 38 29.39 11.96 16.52
N THR A 39 28.58 11.90 17.56
CA THR A 39 27.12 11.71 17.40
C THR A 39 26.48 12.90 16.69
N GLU A 40 27.00 14.11 16.93
CA GLU A 40 26.54 15.34 16.28
C GLU A 40 26.88 15.35 14.81
N ASP A 41 28.11 14.99 14.41
CA ASP A 41 28.49 14.91 13.00
C ASP A 41 27.70 13.84 12.26
N ARG A 42 27.39 12.71 12.92
CA ARG A 42 26.55 11.66 12.37
C ARG A 42 25.11 12.14 12.16
N ALA A 43 24.57 12.90 13.12
CA ALA A 43 23.24 13.51 12.98
C ALA A 43 23.24 14.57 11.86
N ALA A 44 24.31 15.34 11.72
CA ALA A 44 24.47 16.36 10.68
C ALA A 44 24.45 15.75 9.26
N GLN A 45 24.86 14.51 9.07
CA GLN A 45 24.77 13.82 7.77
C GLN A 45 23.32 13.67 7.28
N PHE A 46 22.35 13.60 8.19
CA PHE A 46 20.92 13.53 7.87
C PHE A 46 20.25 14.91 7.78
N SER A 47 20.96 15.97 8.15
CA SER A 47 20.48 17.35 8.09
C SER A 47 20.01 17.79 6.69
N PRO A 48 20.70 17.41 5.58
CA PRO A 48 20.23 17.75 4.24
C PRO A 48 18.84 17.23 3.91
N PHE A 49 18.45 16.08 4.47
CA PHE A 49 17.12 15.53 4.29
C PHE A 49 16.05 16.31 5.04
N ALA A 50 16.38 16.87 6.21
CA ALA A 50 15.49 17.76 6.97
C ALA A 50 15.40 19.16 6.33
N ALA A 51 16.44 19.58 5.60
CA ALA A 51 16.52 20.87 4.92
C ALA A 51 15.84 20.91 3.54
N LEU A 52 15.32 19.77 3.04
CA LEU A 52 14.52 19.75 1.82
C LEU A 52 13.22 20.52 2.05
N THR A 53 13.27 21.82 1.76
CA THR A 53 12.13 22.74 1.87
C THR A 53 10.96 22.17 1.04
N GLY A 54 9.85 21.86 1.70
CA GLY A 54 8.68 21.27 1.04
C GLY A 54 8.56 19.75 1.09
N TYR A 55 9.59 19.01 1.53
CA TYR A 55 9.50 17.53 1.63
C TYR A 55 8.43 17.09 2.63
N HIS A 56 8.37 17.71 3.80
CA HIS A 56 7.31 17.46 4.79
C HIS A 56 5.91 17.82 4.26
N GLN A 57 5.80 18.91 3.51
CA GLN A 57 4.54 19.30 2.87
C GLN A 57 4.11 18.33 1.78
N LEU A 58 5.07 17.80 1.02
CA LEU A 58 4.81 16.74 0.03
C LEU A 58 4.32 15.46 0.70
N LEU A 59 4.97 15.04 1.78
CA LEU A 59 4.53 13.87 2.56
C LEU A 59 3.14 14.07 3.17
N ALA A 60 2.86 15.25 3.73
CA ALA A 60 1.54 15.59 4.26
C ALA A 60 0.46 15.50 3.16
N LYS A 61 0.68 16.12 2.00
CA LYS A 61 -0.24 16.05 0.85
C LYS A 61 -0.47 14.62 0.36
N VAL A 62 0.58 13.80 0.33
CA VAL A 62 0.46 12.37 -0.02
C VAL A 62 -0.32 11.64 1.05
N GLY A 63 -0.04 11.90 2.34
CA GLY A 63 -0.76 11.34 3.47
C GLY A 63 -2.26 11.67 3.43
N GLU A 64 -2.62 12.92 3.21
CA GLU A 64 -4.00 13.35 3.04
C GLU A 64 -4.68 12.64 1.87
N LYS A 65 -4.00 12.61 0.71
CA LYS A 65 -4.53 12.00 -0.51
C LYS A 65 -4.82 10.51 -0.36
N TYR A 66 -3.97 9.77 0.35
CA TYR A 66 -4.13 8.34 0.55
C TYR A 66 -4.76 7.96 1.89
N GLY A 67 -5.03 8.94 2.77
CA GLY A 67 -5.64 8.71 4.07
C GLY A 67 -7.03 8.07 4.00
N HIS A 68 -7.75 8.28 2.91
CA HIS A 68 -9.07 7.67 2.66
C HIS A 68 -8.98 6.29 1.98
N LYS A 69 -7.79 5.85 1.55
CA LYS A 69 -7.63 4.55 0.89
C LYS A 69 -7.74 3.42 1.89
N THR A 70 -8.81 2.66 1.80
CA THR A 70 -8.99 1.42 2.57
C THR A 70 -8.48 0.25 1.75
N TYR A 71 -7.53 -0.50 2.30
CA TYR A 71 -7.04 -1.70 1.62
C TYR A 71 -8.06 -2.82 1.74
N PRO A 72 -8.48 -3.43 0.61
CA PRO A 72 -9.47 -4.50 0.64
C PRO A 72 -8.93 -5.72 1.39
N THR A 73 -9.77 -6.34 2.21
CA THR A 73 -9.47 -7.60 2.90
C THR A 73 -9.22 -8.73 1.90
N ALA A 74 -8.67 -9.85 2.37
CA ALA A 74 -8.46 -11.03 1.53
C ALA A 74 -9.78 -11.55 0.94
N GLU A 75 -10.87 -11.49 1.71
CA GLU A 75 -12.22 -11.87 1.28
C GLU A 75 -12.75 -10.96 0.19
N MET A 76 -12.64 -9.65 0.35
CA MET A 76 -13.05 -8.68 -0.68
C MET A 76 -12.30 -8.89 -1.99
N ARG A 77 -11.00 -9.11 -1.91
CA ARG A 77 -10.16 -9.43 -3.09
C ARG A 77 -10.59 -10.73 -3.75
N HIS A 78 -10.95 -11.75 -2.96
CA HIS A 78 -11.46 -13.00 -3.48
C HIS A 78 -12.79 -12.81 -4.20
N GLN A 79 -13.74 -12.08 -3.59
CA GLN A 79 -15.04 -11.77 -4.20
C GLN A 79 -14.89 -11.02 -5.53
N ILE A 80 -14.02 -10.01 -5.58
CA ILE A 80 -13.73 -9.27 -6.82
C ILE A 80 -13.19 -10.21 -7.90
N ARG A 81 -12.24 -11.10 -7.56
CA ARG A 81 -11.70 -12.08 -8.52
C ARG A 81 -12.77 -13.04 -9.05
N VAL A 82 -13.63 -13.54 -8.18
CA VAL A 82 -14.74 -14.43 -8.57
C VAL A 82 -15.70 -13.71 -9.51
N GLN A 83 -16.07 -12.45 -9.19
CA GLN A 83 -16.95 -11.64 -10.04
C GLN A 83 -16.32 -11.36 -11.40
N LEU A 84 -15.03 -11.02 -11.46
CA LEU A 84 -14.32 -10.82 -12.72
C LEU A 84 -14.28 -12.09 -13.56
N ALA A 85 -14.00 -13.25 -12.95
CA ALA A 85 -14.02 -14.53 -13.64
C ALA A 85 -15.41 -14.92 -14.19
N MET A 86 -16.47 -14.59 -13.46
CA MET A 86 -17.85 -14.79 -13.94
C MET A 86 -18.18 -13.88 -15.14
N ILE A 87 -17.74 -12.62 -15.09
CA ILE A 87 -17.92 -11.66 -16.16
C ILE A 87 -17.18 -12.12 -17.43
N GLU A 88 -15.94 -12.60 -17.28
CA GLU A 88 -15.10 -13.05 -18.39
C GLU A 88 -15.69 -14.28 -19.12
N ARG A 89 -16.29 -15.21 -18.36
CA ARG A 89 -16.96 -16.39 -18.93
C ARG A 89 -18.19 -16.05 -19.78
N GLY A 90 -18.78 -14.88 -19.57
CA GLY A 90 -20.05 -14.50 -20.16
C GLY A 90 -20.03 -14.10 -21.63
N ARG A 91 -18.88 -14.11 -22.33
CA ARG A 91 -18.70 -13.74 -23.76
C ARG A 91 -19.37 -12.44 -24.23
N SER A 92 -19.99 -11.68 -23.35
CA SER A 92 -20.64 -10.41 -23.65
C SER A 92 -19.88 -9.26 -23.02
N HIS A 93 -19.97 -8.08 -23.60
CA HIS A 93 -19.45 -6.84 -23.00
C HIS A 93 -20.48 -6.32 -21.98
N PRO A 94 -20.46 -6.80 -20.73
CA PRO A 94 -21.50 -6.43 -19.78
C PRO A 94 -21.34 -5.00 -19.32
N LEU A 95 -22.46 -4.36 -19.05
CA LEU A 95 -22.45 -3.12 -18.30
C LEU A 95 -22.09 -3.45 -16.85
N ILE A 96 -21.05 -2.82 -16.32
CA ILE A 96 -20.61 -2.99 -14.95
C ILE A 96 -20.51 -1.66 -14.22
N LYS A 97 -20.85 -1.68 -12.94
CA LYS A 97 -20.65 -0.57 -12.02
C LYS A 97 -19.50 -0.92 -11.08
N VAL A 98 -18.50 -0.07 -11.03
CA VAL A 98 -17.27 -0.28 -10.29
C VAL A 98 -17.06 0.88 -9.31
N GLU A 99 -16.84 0.55 -8.03
CA GLU A 99 -16.36 1.50 -7.03
C GLU A 99 -14.84 1.35 -6.93
N PHE A 100 -14.10 2.40 -7.22
CA PHE A 100 -12.64 2.35 -7.27
C PHE A 100 -12.01 3.58 -6.60
N PHE A 101 -10.79 3.41 -6.11
CA PHE A 101 -10.01 4.51 -5.56
C PHE A 101 -9.34 5.30 -6.68
N ASN A 102 -9.73 6.57 -6.81
CA ASN A 102 -9.10 7.46 -7.77
C ASN A 102 -7.84 8.09 -7.16
N GLY A 103 -6.66 7.66 -7.62
CA GLY A 103 -5.39 8.19 -7.15
C GLY A 103 -5.15 9.69 -7.47
N LYS A 104 -5.96 10.32 -8.33
CA LYS A 104 -5.86 11.76 -8.61
C LYS A 104 -6.61 12.58 -7.56
N THR A 105 -7.83 12.19 -7.23
CA THR A 105 -8.70 12.89 -6.26
C THR A 105 -8.46 12.46 -4.82
N GLY A 106 -7.97 11.21 -4.60
CA GLY A 106 -7.76 10.65 -3.26
C GLY A 106 -9.03 10.06 -2.64
N PHE A 107 -10.10 9.94 -3.40
CA PHE A 107 -11.40 9.43 -2.95
C PHE A 107 -11.85 8.21 -3.74
N TYR A 108 -12.84 7.51 -3.18
CA TYR A 108 -13.55 6.47 -3.90
C TYR A 108 -14.60 7.09 -4.81
N GLU A 109 -14.59 6.66 -6.07
CA GLU A 109 -15.50 7.10 -7.10
C GLU A 109 -16.23 5.91 -7.71
N GLU A 110 -17.44 6.14 -8.20
CA GLU A 110 -18.18 5.13 -8.92
C GLU A 110 -18.07 5.37 -10.44
N TYR A 111 -17.81 4.31 -11.15
CA TYR A 111 -17.79 4.33 -12.60
C TYR A 111 -18.72 3.26 -13.16
N THR A 112 -19.53 3.60 -14.15
CA THR A 112 -20.41 2.67 -14.84
C THR A 112 -20.11 2.70 -16.33
N GLY A 113 -19.79 1.55 -16.89
CA GLY A 113 -19.43 1.44 -18.30
C GLY A 113 -19.48 0.02 -18.82
N GLN A 114 -19.45 -0.10 -20.12
CA GLN A 114 -19.42 -1.39 -20.81
C GLN A 114 -17.98 -1.92 -20.80
N LEU A 115 -17.78 -3.12 -20.22
CA LEU A 115 -16.45 -3.73 -20.11
C LEU A 115 -16.07 -4.32 -21.48
N LYS A 116 -14.98 -3.83 -22.05
CA LYS A 116 -14.41 -4.34 -23.28
C LYS A 116 -13.56 -5.59 -23.06
N ARG A 117 -12.61 -5.53 -22.14
CA ARG A 117 -11.73 -6.65 -21.79
C ARG A 117 -11.06 -6.44 -20.44
N ILE A 118 -10.58 -7.55 -19.87
CA ILE A 118 -9.73 -7.57 -18.68
C ILE A 118 -8.29 -7.81 -19.14
N ASP A 119 -7.39 -6.90 -18.77
CA ASP A 119 -5.96 -7.05 -19.04
C ASP A 119 -5.28 -7.63 -17.78
N HIS A 120 -4.98 -8.93 -17.82
CA HIS A 120 -4.37 -9.63 -16.70
C HIS A 120 -2.89 -9.28 -16.51
N HIS A 121 -2.19 -8.91 -17.58
CA HIS A 121 -0.77 -8.54 -17.50
C HIS A 121 -0.60 -7.15 -16.88
N ALA A 122 -1.39 -6.20 -17.34
CA ALA A 122 -1.35 -4.84 -16.81
C ALA A 122 -2.24 -4.62 -15.57
N HIS A 123 -3.02 -5.63 -15.16
CA HIS A 123 -3.99 -5.55 -14.07
C HIS A 123 -5.01 -4.41 -14.24
N HIS A 124 -5.56 -4.25 -15.44
CA HIS A 124 -6.53 -3.21 -15.77
C HIS A 124 -7.86 -3.77 -16.27
N LEU A 125 -8.95 -3.10 -15.89
CA LEU A 125 -10.22 -3.19 -16.61
C LEU A 125 -10.21 -2.15 -17.72
N ILE A 126 -10.50 -2.55 -18.95
CA ILE A 126 -10.58 -1.68 -20.12
C ILE A 126 -12.03 -1.61 -20.55
N PHE A 127 -12.57 -0.41 -20.66
CA PHE A 127 -13.93 -0.12 -21.06
C PHE A 127 -14.01 0.30 -22.53
N ASP A 128 -15.20 0.26 -23.11
CA ASP A 128 -15.40 0.58 -24.53
C ASP A 128 -15.13 2.06 -24.86
N ASP A 129 -15.31 2.95 -23.88
CA ASP A 129 -14.97 4.37 -23.97
C ASP A 129 -13.46 4.66 -23.87
N GLY A 130 -12.64 3.62 -23.69
CA GLY A 130 -11.19 3.73 -23.52
C GLY A 130 -10.73 3.95 -22.07
N THR A 131 -11.65 4.07 -21.13
CA THR A 131 -11.32 4.21 -19.69
C THR A 131 -10.60 2.96 -19.20
N ARG A 132 -9.55 3.16 -18.40
CA ARG A 132 -8.74 2.08 -17.80
C ARG A 132 -8.74 2.22 -16.29
N LEU A 133 -9.21 1.19 -15.58
CA LEU A 133 -9.22 1.15 -14.13
C LEU A 133 -8.29 0.06 -13.61
N ILE A 134 -7.43 0.41 -12.64
CA ILE A 134 -6.51 -0.53 -11.99
C ILE A 134 -7.31 -1.45 -11.08
N ILE A 135 -7.20 -2.77 -11.29
CA ILE A 135 -7.95 -3.78 -10.52
C ILE A 135 -7.65 -3.70 -9.02
N GLN A 136 -6.41 -3.40 -8.63
CA GLN A 136 -6.01 -3.27 -7.23
C GLN A 136 -6.67 -2.10 -6.49
N ASN A 137 -7.17 -1.10 -7.23
CA ASN A 137 -7.87 0.05 -6.68
C ASN A 137 -9.38 -0.17 -6.56
N ILE A 138 -9.88 -1.30 -7.05
CA ILE A 138 -11.30 -1.63 -7.05
C ILE A 138 -11.70 -2.15 -5.67
N ARG A 139 -12.74 -1.55 -5.12
CA ARG A 139 -13.34 -1.95 -3.85
C ARG A 139 -14.59 -2.81 -4.05
N LYS A 140 -15.37 -2.53 -5.09
CA LYS A 140 -16.63 -3.24 -5.37
C LYS A 140 -16.93 -3.26 -6.86
N ILE A 141 -17.46 -4.39 -7.32
CA ILE A 141 -17.98 -4.55 -8.68
C ILE A 141 -19.42 -5.02 -8.58
N LYS A 142 -20.28 -4.48 -9.42
CA LYS A 142 -21.65 -4.97 -9.61
C LYS A 142 -21.93 -5.06 -11.10
N ARG A 143 -22.69 -6.07 -11.50
CA ARG A 143 -23.23 -6.13 -12.86
C ARG A 143 -24.32 -5.09 -12.98
N GLY A 144 -24.22 -4.20 -13.94
CA GLY A 144 -25.28 -3.24 -14.25
C GLY A 144 -26.50 -3.99 -14.82
N GLN A 145 -27.69 -3.61 -14.39
CA GLN A 145 -28.91 -4.05 -15.05
C GLN A 145 -29.07 -3.16 -16.30
N GLN A 146 -29.18 -3.78 -17.46
CA GLN A 146 -29.72 -3.10 -18.63
C GLN A 146 -31.23 -2.93 -18.36
N ASN A 147 -31.63 -1.71 -18.22
CA ASN A 147 -33.06 -1.34 -18.27
C ASN A 147 -33.52 -1.39 -19.71
#